data_afd5e6b0a3de5c3b132ae32fc26a3e2b
#
_entry.id   afd5e6b0a3de5c3b132ae32fc26a3e2b
#
_cell.length_a   1.000
_cell.length_b   1.000
_cell.length_c   1.000
_cell.angle_alpha   90.00
_cell.angle_beta   90.00
_cell.angle_gamma   90.00
#
_symmetry.space_group_name_H-M   'P 1'
#
loop_
_entity.id
_entity.type
_entity.pdbx_description
1 polymer ?
#
loop_
_entity_poly.entity_id
_entity_poly.type
_entity_poly.pdbx_seq_one_letter_code
_entity_poly.pdbx_strand_id
1 'polypeptide(L)'
;MSNSGDRMGAHLAPGVRDLLALPDEARIRAMQRDRWIDYARASSILERLTRLLATPQRDRMPCLLLHGESNIGKTQIIRKFVRDHPPTFDEERGVERRQIISMQMPALPDHRRFYSALLFEIGAPHSPKAGVSVLEGLTRTLLHAMKPRMLVVDEVHHLLAGNYREQRASMNLLKYLANDLKMSVVLVGTGDAVVALQSDAQMSSRFPPIELPRWGESDEFRRFLHAFERLLPLKKSSLLAQRDLVQLVLAATGGITGAIAQLLTHAAELAIRDRSEQIAAAHLEQVAQLTA
;
A
#
# COMPACT_ATOMS: atom_id res chain seq x y z
N MET A 1 -2.07 -42.82 27.22
CA MET A 1 -3.28 -42.02 27.09
C MET A 1 -2.85 -40.59 26.70
N SER A 2 -2.77 -40.34 25.41
CA SER A 2 -2.28 -39.11 24.83
C SER A 2 -3.34 -38.01 24.94
N ASN A 3 -3.04 -36.97 25.62
CA ASN A 3 -3.89 -35.78 25.78
C ASN A 3 -3.86 -34.92 24.51
N SER A 4 -4.55 -35.38 23.47
CA SER A 4 -4.72 -34.63 22.19
C SER A 4 -5.91 -33.68 22.28
N GLY A 5 -5.93 -32.85 23.29
CA GLY A 5 -6.74 -31.65 23.27
C GLY A 5 -6.08 -30.61 22.37
N ASP A 6 -6.18 -30.80 21.07
CA ASP A 6 -5.80 -29.77 20.11
C ASP A 6 -6.62 -28.51 20.47
N ARG A 7 -5.96 -27.52 21.11
CA ARG A 7 -6.65 -26.31 21.56
C ARG A 7 -7.19 -25.61 20.34
N MET A 8 -8.53 -25.65 20.19
CA MET A 8 -9.24 -24.99 19.08
C MET A 8 -8.67 -23.60 18.82
N GLY A 9 -8.22 -23.34 17.59
CA GLY A 9 -7.59 -22.05 17.21
C GLY A 9 -6.17 -21.84 17.74
N ALA A 10 -5.43 -22.88 18.17
CA ALA A 10 -4.04 -22.74 18.66
C ALA A 10 -3.11 -22.12 17.62
N HIS A 11 -3.39 -22.30 16.32
CA HIS A 11 -2.65 -21.74 15.19
C HIS A 11 -2.90 -20.24 14.96
N LEU A 12 -3.96 -19.67 15.55
CA LEU A 12 -4.37 -18.29 15.32
C LEU A 12 -3.54 -17.28 16.10
N ALA A 13 -3.42 -16.08 15.57
CA ALA A 13 -2.89 -14.93 16.29
C ALA A 13 -3.80 -14.61 17.51
N PRO A 14 -3.24 -14.11 18.64
CA PRO A 14 -4.01 -13.94 19.89
C PRO A 14 -5.32 -13.16 19.71
N GLY A 15 -5.29 -11.98 19.07
CA GLY A 15 -6.48 -11.14 18.83
C GLY A 15 -7.48 -11.72 17.82
N VAL A 16 -7.10 -12.75 17.05
CA VAL A 16 -7.99 -13.44 16.11
C VAL A 16 -8.69 -14.63 16.80
N ARG A 17 -8.03 -15.23 17.77
CA ARG A 17 -8.61 -16.37 18.51
C ARG A 17 -9.91 -15.98 19.22
N ASP A 18 -10.00 -14.77 19.75
CA ASP A 18 -11.18 -14.27 20.44
C ASP A 18 -12.40 -14.18 19.48
N LEU A 19 -12.16 -14.03 18.18
CA LEU A 19 -13.21 -13.99 17.17
C LEU A 19 -13.94 -15.35 17.04
N LEU A 20 -13.33 -16.46 17.44
CA LEU A 20 -13.96 -17.77 17.38
C LEU A 20 -15.21 -17.90 18.27
N ALA A 21 -15.31 -17.04 19.29
CA ALA A 21 -16.50 -16.98 20.16
C ALA A 21 -17.68 -16.22 19.53
N LEU A 22 -17.45 -15.50 18.42
CA LEU A 22 -18.49 -14.74 17.74
C LEU A 22 -19.35 -15.62 16.83
N PRO A 23 -20.59 -15.21 16.52
CA PRO A 23 -21.41 -15.82 15.49
C PRO A 23 -20.71 -15.76 14.10
N ASP A 24 -21.02 -16.72 13.23
CA ASP A 24 -20.36 -16.89 11.92
C ASP A 24 -20.37 -15.60 11.09
N GLU A 25 -21.49 -14.89 11.01
CA GLU A 25 -21.58 -13.62 10.26
C GLU A 25 -20.67 -12.50 10.83
N ALA A 26 -20.44 -12.50 12.14
CA ALA A 26 -19.53 -11.56 12.76
C ALA A 26 -18.06 -11.93 12.50
N ARG A 27 -17.73 -13.23 12.47
CA ARG A 27 -16.42 -13.75 12.08
C ARG A 27 -16.11 -13.41 10.63
N ILE A 28 -17.08 -13.63 9.73
CA ILE A 28 -16.96 -13.30 8.30
C ILE A 28 -16.72 -11.80 8.11
N ARG A 29 -17.52 -10.94 8.74
CA ARG A 29 -17.31 -9.48 8.67
C ARG A 29 -15.95 -9.04 9.23
N ALA A 30 -15.47 -9.72 10.28
CA ALA A 30 -14.15 -9.42 10.83
C ALA A 30 -13.00 -9.74 9.86
N MET A 31 -13.16 -10.76 8.98
CA MET A 31 -12.16 -11.10 7.96
C MET A 31 -12.05 -10.08 6.83
N GLN A 32 -13.10 -9.31 6.57
CA GLN A 32 -13.14 -8.31 5.50
C GLN A 32 -12.39 -7.02 5.85
N ARG A 33 -11.90 -6.86 7.08
CA ARG A 33 -11.12 -5.69 7.49
C ARG A 33 -9.70 -5.77 6.93
N ASP A 34 -9.20 -4.62 6.46
CA ASP A 34 -7.79 -4.49 6.06
C ASP A 34 -6.87 -4.92 7.20
N ARG A 35 -5.94 -5.82 6.91
CA ARG A 35 -4.94 -6.32 7.86
C ARG A 35 -3.56 -6.23 7.24
N TRP A 36 -2.61 -5.84 8.06
CA TRP A 36 -1.21 -5.85 7.67
C TRP A 36 -0.59 -7.21 8.00
N ILE A 37 0.14 -7.75 7.03
CA ILE A 37 0.97 -8.94 7.20
C ILE A 37 2.40 -8.55 6.88
N ASP A 38 3.31 -8.78 7.83
CA ASP A 38 4.72 -8.53 7.61
C ASP A 38 5.32 -9.62 6.70
N TYR A 39 6.09 -9.18 5.71
CA TYR A 39 6.91 -10.04 4.85
C TYR A 39 8.17 -9.31 4.42
N ALA A 40 9.25 -10.05 4.12
CA ALA A 40 10.59 -9.50 3.98
C ALA A 40 10.70 -8.36 2.96
N ARG A 41 10.03 -8.49 1.80
CA ARG A 41 10.03 -7.42 0.77
C ARG A 41 9.36 -6.15 1.24
N ALA A 42 8.20 -6.25 1.91
CA ALA A 42 7.53 -5.08 2.46
C ALA A 42 8.37 -4.42 3.54
N SER A 43 8.98 -5.20 4.43
CA SER A 43 9.88 -4.70 5.46
C SER A 43 11.10 -3.98 4.85
N SER A 44 11.71 -4.53 3.80
CA SER A 44 12.83 -3.88 3.09
C SER A 44 12.41 -2.54 2.45
N ILE A 45 11.20 -2.46 1.88
CA ILE A 45 10.68 -1.20 1.32
C ILE A 45 10.43 -0.20 2.45
N LEU A 46 9.81 -0.61 3.56
CA LEU A 46 9.57 0.25 4.73
C LEU A 46 10.88 0.79 5.31
N GLU A 47 11.91 -0.04 5.43
CA GLU A 47 13.25 0.40 5.86
C GLU A 47 13.86 1.43 4.88
N ARG A 48 13.67 1.23 3.56
CA ARG A 48 14.14 2.17 2.57
C ARG A 48 13.42 3.52 2.68
N LEU A 49 12.10 3.52 2.87
CA LEU A 49 11.30 4.72 3.10
C LEU A 49 11.73 5.42 4.40
N THR A 50 11.98 4.68 5.47
CA THR A 50 12.47 5.21 6.75
C THR A 50 13.82 5.90 6.58
N ARG A 51 14.75 5.30 5.83
CA ARG A 51 16.05 5.93 5.50
C ARG A 51 15.90 7.21 4.70
N LEU A 52 14.97 7.23 3.73
CA LEU A 52 14.66 8.46 2.98
C LEU A 52 14.09 9.55 3.90
N LEU A 53 13.16 9.21 4.79
CA LEU A 53 12.56 10.15 5.74
C LEU A 53 13.59 10.72 6.70
N ALA A 54 14.55 9.92 7.14
CA ALA A 54 15.63 10.30 8.06
C ALA A 54 16.75 11.11 7.38
N THR A 55 16.80 11.18 6.04
CA THR A 55 17.88 11.87 5.31
C THR A 55 17.91 13.35 5.68
N PRO A 56 19.05 13.93 6.11
CA PRO A 56 19.18 15.36 6.37
C PRO A 56 18.82 16.19 5.14
N GLN A 57 18.24 17.37 5.36
CA GLN A 57 17.89 18.28 4.27
C GLN A 57 19.13 18.73 3.51
N ARG A 58 19.06 18.65 2.19
CA ARG A 58 20.10 19.05 1.25
C ARG A 58 19.46 19.56 -0.05
N ASP A 59 20.23 20.23 -0.90
CA ASP A 59 19.69 20.84 -2.12
C ASP A 59 19.09 19.81 -3.09
N ARG A 60 19.66 18.62 -3.16
CA ARG A 60 19.11 17.52 -3.95
C ARG A 60 18.70 16.38 -3.03
N MET A 61 17.45 16.38 -2.59
CA MET A 61 16.90 15.30 -1.78
C MET A 61 16.78 13.99 -2.59
N PRO A 62 17.08 12.83 -1.98
CA PRO A 62 16.88 11.55 -2.63
C PRO A 62 15.38 11.28 -2.81
N CYS A 63 15.04 10.73 -3.95
CA CYS A 63 13.66 10.33 -4.27
C CYS A 63 13.61 8.84 -4.61
N LEU A 64 12.41 8.30 -4.82
CA LEU A 64 12.19 6.87 -5.08
C LEU A 64 10.98 6.69 -5.97
N LEU A 65 11.02 5.67 -6.85
CA LEU A 65 9.85 5.12 -7.53
C LEU A 65 9.59 3.70 -7.00
N LEU A 66 8.46 3.48 -6.33
CA LEU A 66 7.94 2.16 -6.00
C LEU A 66 6.97 1.73 -7.10
N HIS A 67 7.28 0.66 -7.82
CA HIS A 67 6.42 0.19 -8.88
C HIS A 67 6.10 -1.31 -8.77
N GLY A 68 5.10 -1.73 -9.51
CA GLY A 68 4.62 -3.10 -9.57
C GLY A 68 3.21 -3.13 -10.13
N GLU A 69 2.68 -4.30 -10.36
CA GLU A 69 1.35 -4.46 -10.92
C GLU A 69 0.25 -3.88 -10.04
N SER A 70 -0.91 -3.65 -10.64
CA SER A 70 -2.10 -3.26 -9.90
C SER A 70 -2.44 -4.33 -8.86
N ASN A 71 -2.93 -3.91 -7.70
CA ASN A 71 -3.34 -4.79 -6.59
C ASN A 71 -2.20 -5.65 -5.97
N ILE A 72 -0.91 -5.35 -6.28
CA ILE A 72 0.24 -6.07 -5.71
C ILE A 72 0.54 -5.69 -4.24
N GLY A 73 -0.09 -4.64 -3.71
CA GLY A 73 0.06 -4.21 -2.32
C GLY A 73 0.86 -2.93 -2.09
N LYS A 74 1.26 -2.20 -3.14
CA LYS A 74 2.03 -0.93 -3.03
C LYS A 74 1.38 0.08 -2.07
N THR A 75 0.10 0.38 -2.32
CA THR A 75 -0.69 1.33 -1.51
C THR A 75 -0.79 0.89 -0.05
N GLN A 76 -0.86 -0.42 0.23
CA GLN A 76 -0.90 -0.95 1.59
C GLN A 76 0.43 -0.72 2.33
N ILE A 77 1.57 -0.87 1.65
CA ILE A 77 2.89 -0.55 2.19
C ILE A 77 2.96 0.94 2.55
N ILE A 78 2.50 1.82 1.66
CA ILE A 78 2.49 3.26 1.91
C ILE A 78 1.55 3.61 3.08
N ARG A 79 0.34 3.05 3.13
CA ARG A 79 -0.59 3.27 4.24
C ARG A 79 0.00 2.82 5.59
N LYS A 80 0.68 1.67 5.60
CA LYS A 80 1.41 1.18 6.79
C LYS A 80 2.48 2.19 7.19
N PHE A 81 3.30 2.65 6.24
CA PHE A 81 4.36 3.61 6.49
C PHE A 81 3.84 4.93 7.06
N VAL A 82 2.78 5.49 6.47
CA VAL A 82 2.13 6.73 6.96
C VAL A 82 1.55 6.55 8.36
N ARG A 83 0.88 5.42 8.62
CA ARG A 83 0.31 5.09 9.93
C ARG A 83 1.36 4.98 11.04
N ASP A 84 2.56 4.47 10.69
CA ASP A 84 3.66 4.33 11.64
C ASP A 84 4.37 5.66 11.95
N HIS A 85 4.05 6.72 11.17
CA HIS A 85 4.59 8.08 11.32
C HIS A 85 3.44 9.09 11.45
N PRO A 86 2.65 9.03 12.53
CA PRO A 86 1.50 9.89 12.71
C PRO A 86 1.91 11.37 12.80
N PRO A 87 1.01 12.29 12.47
CA PRO A 87 1.22 13.71 12.71
C PRO A 87 1.49 13.99 14.19
N THR A 88 2.29 15.00 14.46
CA THR A 88 2.54 15.54 15.81
C THR A 88 2.06 16.97 15.89
N PHE A 89 1.65 17.43 17.06
CA PHE A 89 1.22 18.81 17.28
C PHE A 89 2.33 19.58 18.00
N ASP A 90 2.73 20.71 17.44
CA ASP A 90 3.68 21.65 18.04
C ASP A 90 2.87 22.65 18.85
N GLU A 91 2.76 22.46 20.16
CA GLU A 91 1.96 23.31 21.07
C GLU A 91 2.48 24.75 21.12
N GLU A 92 3.79 24.97 21.03
CA GLU A 92 4.39 26.31 21.08
C GLU A 92 4.00 27.16 19.87
N ARG A 93 3.84 26.50 18.71
CA ARG A 93 3.51 27.18 17.44
C ARG A 93 2.07 27.04 17.03
N GLY A 94 1.29 26.20 17.71
CA GLY A 94 -0.11 25.92 17.37
C GLY A 94 -0.27 25.26 16.00
N VAL A 95 0.72 24.51 15.52
CA VAL A 95 0.74 23.95 14.17
C VAL A 95 0.89 22.42 14.21
N GLU A 96 0.05 21.74 13.44
CA GLU A 96 0.24 20.32 13.16
C GLU A 96 1.46 20.10 12.26
N ARG A 97 2.37 19.24 12.68
CA ARG A 97 3.53 18.82 11.90
C ARG A 97 3.27 17.45 11.31
N ARG A 98 3.20 17.39 10.00
CA ARG A 98 3.13 16.14 9.22
C ARG A 98 4.46 15.90 8.52
N GLN A 99 5.22 14.91 8.99
CA GLN A 99 6.49 14.56 8.33
C GLN A 99 6.25 13.98 6.94
N ILE A 100 5.13 13.28 6.73
CA ILE A 100 4.76 12.62 5.49
C ILE A 100 3.41 13.17 5.03
N ILE A 101 3.38 13.62 3.78
CA ILE A 101 2.13 13.92 3.07
C ILE A 101 1.97 12.85 2.01
N SER A 102 0.81 12.20 1.96
CA SER A 102 0.50 11.16 0.98
C SER A 102 -0.75 11.55 0.22
N MET A 103 -0.66 11.55 -1.11
CA MET A 103 -1.78 11.87 -2.00
C MET A 103 -1.85 10.90 -3.16
N GLN A 104 -3.02 10.80 -3.78
CA GLN A 104 -3.19 10.14 -5.06
C GLN A 104 -3.01 11.14 -6.21
N MET A 105 -2.33 10.73 -7.28
CA MET A 105 -2.24 11.54 -8.49
C MET A 105 -3.64 11.66 -9.12
N PRO A 106 -4.13 12.87 -9.44
CA PRO A 106 -5.38 13.03 -10.15
C PRO A 106 -5.38 12.27 -11.49
N ALA A 107 -6.52 11.71 -11.88
CA ALA A 107 -6.65 10.92 -13.12
C ALA A 107 -6.29 11.71 -14.40
N LEU A 108 -6.50 13.02 -14.39
CA LEU A 108 -6.04 13.96 -15.43
C LEU A 108 -5.16 15.01 -14.74
N PRO A 109 -3.84 14.80 -14.68
CA PRO A 109 -2.95 15.64 -13.92
C PRO A 109 -2.66 16.94 -14.65
N ASP A 110 -3.32 18.00 -14.24
CA ASP A 110 -2.90 19.38 -14.50
C ASP A 110 -2.48 20.04 -13.18
N HIS A 111 -1.74 21.15 -13.25
CA HIS A 111 -1.21 21.84 -12.08
C HIS A 111 -2.31 22.25 -11.09
N ARG A 112 -3.49 22.68 -11.57
CA ARG A 112 -4.59 23.10 -10.71
C ARG A 112 -5.15 21.93 -9.92
N ARG A 113 -5.43 20.80 -10.58
CA ARG A 113 -5.92 19.58 -9.92
C ARG A 113 -4.90 19.01 -8.96
N PHE A 114 -3.61 19.04 -9.33
CA PHE A 114 -2.54 18.59 -8.47
C PHE A 114 -2.47 19.41 -7.16
N TYR A 115 -2.40 20.74 -7.26
CA TYR A 115 -2.38 21.59 -6.07
C TYR A 115 -3.67 21.50 -5.26
N SER A 116 -4.83 21.40 -5.91
CA SER A 116 -6.10 21.22 -5.23
C SER A 116 -6.15 19.90 -4.45
N ALA A 117 -5.70 18.80 -5.04
CA ALA A 117 -5.61 17.50 -4.37
C ALA A 117 -4.64 17.57 -3.17
N LEU A 118 -3.49 18.19 -3.35
CA LEU A 118 -2.50 18.34 -2.27
C LEU A 118 -3.04 19.20 -1.12
N LEU A 119 -3.73 20.30 -1.42
CA LEU A 119 -4.39 21.14 -0.42
C LEU A 119 -5.50 20.38 0.32
N PHE A 120 -6.26 19.55 -0.39
CA PHE A 120 -7.27 18.68 0.22
C PHE A 120 -6.66 17.70 1.23
N GLU A 121 -5.56 17.04 0.87
CA GLU A 121 -4.87 16.07 1.74
C GLU A 121 -4.29 16.70 3.02
N ILE A 122 -3.89 17.97 2.95
CA ILE A 122 -3.42 18.69 4.15
C ILE A 122 -4.56 19.39 4.91
N GLY A 123 -5.82 19.20 4.47
CA GLY A 123 -6.99 19.78 5.12
C GLY A 123 -7.13 21.30 4.93
N ALA A 124 -6.51 21.88 3.90
CA ALA A 124 -6.54 23.31 3.65
C ALA A 124 -7.78 23.75 2.86
N PRO A 125 -8.65 24.62 3.39
CA PRO A 125 -9.77 25.16 2.65
C PRO A 125 -9.31 25.96 1.42
N HIS A 126 -9.88 25.66 0.26
CA HIS A 126 -9.60 26.39 -0.98
C HIS A 126 -10.78 26.35 -1.94
N SER A 127 -10.81 27.31 -2.86
CA SER A 127 -11.84 27.33 -3.91
C SER A 127 -11.42 26.41 -5.08
N PRO A 128 -12.27 25.46 -5.51
CA PRO A 128 -12.01 24.65 -6.72
C PRO A 128 -11.85 25.48 -8.00
N LYS A 129 -12.34 26.73 -8.01
CA LYS A 129 -12.26 27.66 -9.13
C LYS A 129 -11.03 28.60 -9.06
N ALA A 130 -10.23 28.52 -7.99
CA ALA A 130 -9.06 29.35 -7.84
C ALA A 130 -8.04 29.14 -8.99
N GLY A 131 -7.36 30.20 -9.39
CA GLY A 131 -6.29 30.11 -10.38
C GLY A 131 -5.08 29.32 -9.88
N VAL A 132 -4.30 28.76 -10.80
CA VAL A 132 -3.13 27.92 -10.47
C VAL A 132 -2.14 28.66 -9.55
N SER A 133 -1.83 29.92 -9.83
CA SER A 133 -0.91 30.73 -9.02
C SER A 133 -1.38 30.93 -7.57
N VAL A 134 -2.69 31.04 -7.35
CA VAL A 134 -3.26 31.16 -6.00
C VAL A 134 -3.12 29.85 -5.24
N LEU A 135 -3.46 28.73 -5.89
CA LEU A 135 -3.33 27.39 -5.29
C LEU A 135 -1.87 27.04 -5.01
N GLU A 136 -0.95 27.37 -5.93
CA GLU A 136 0.48 27.19 -5.75
C GLU A 136 1.00 28.02 -4.57
N GLY A 137 0.68 29.31 -4.52
CA GLY A 137 1.10 30.18 -3.42
C GLY A 137 0.61 29.70 -2.06
N LEU A 138 -0.68 29.31 -1.97
CA LEU A 138 -1.27 28.74 -0.75
C LEU A 138 -0.57 27.43 -0.36
N THR A 139 -0.39 26.52 -1.32
CA THR A 139 0.28 25.23 -1.08
C THR A 139 1.69 25.45 -0.54
N ARG A 140 2.50 26.30 -1.19
CA ARG A 140 3.86 26.60 -0.75
C ARG A 140 3.90 27.19 0.65
N THR A 141 3.05 28.17 0.95
CA THR A 141 2.96 28.80 2.27
C THR A 141 2.68 27.76 3.36
N LEU A 142 1.70 26.89 3.14
CA LEU A 142 1.32 25.86 4.11
C LEU A 142 2.41 24.79 4.27
N LEU A 143 2.99 24.32 3.17
CA LEU A 143 4.05 23.32 3.22
C LEU A 143 5.33 23.86 3.88
N HIS A 144 5.68 25.13 3.66
CA HIS A 144 6.79 25.77 4.39
C HIS A 144 6.53 25.88 5.89
N ALA A 145 5.27 26.13 6.29
CA ALA A 145 4.89 26.15 7.71
C ALA A 145 4.91 24.76 8.33
N MET A 146 4.36 23.75 7.64
CA MET A 146 4.27 22.35 8.11
C MET A 146 5.61 21.61 8.08
N LYS A 147 6.54 22.02 7.20
CA LYS A 147 7.87 21.42 7.02
C LYS A 147 7.86 19.91 6.82
N PRO A 148 7.11 19.39 5.83
CA PRO A 148 7.12 17.97 5.54
C PRO A 148 8.51 17.51 5.10
N ARG A 149 8.84 16.26 5.39
CA ARG A 149 10.10 15.63 5.01
C ARG A 149 9.95 14.76 3.78
N MET A 150 8.72 14.30 3.52
CA MET A 150 8.40 13.40 2.42
C MET A 150 7.03 13.69 1.83
N LEU A 151 6.96 13.70 0.50
CA LEU A 151 5.72 13.66 -0.27
C LEU A 151 5.63 12.30 -0.96
N VAL A 152 4.56 11.57 -0.71
CA VAL A 152 4.22 10.34 -1.43
C VAL A 152 3.11 10.64 -2.42
N VAL A 153 3.32 10.27 -3.69
CA VAL A 153 2.32 10.43 -4.76
C VAL A 153 2.02 9.05 -5.32
N ASP A 154 0.84 8.52 -4.97
CA ASP A 154 0.36 7.23 -5.47
C ASP A 154 -0.33 7.39 -6.83
N GLU A 155 -0.48 6.28 -7.56
CA GLU A 155 -1.09 6.21 -8.90
C GLU A 155 -0.38 7.13 -9.92
N VAL A 156 0.94 7.26 -9.79
CA VAL A 156 1.72 8.18 -10.64
C VAL A 156 1.66 7.87 -12.13
N HIS A 157 1.23 6.67 -12.52
CA HIS A 157 0.98 6.31 -13.91
C HIS A 157 -0.11 7.16 -14.58
N HIS A 158 -0.98 7.82 -13.82
CA HIS A 158 -1.90 8.83 -14.36
C HIS A 158 -1.18 9.98 -15.07
N LEU A 159 0.12 10.22 -14.77
CA LEU A 159 0.93 11.17 -15.54
C LEU A 159 0.96 10.85 -17.05
N LEU A 160 0.80 9.57 -17.41
CA LEU A 160 0.77 9.11 -18.80
C LEU A 160 -0.56 9.39 -19.52
N ALA A 161 -1.64 9.71 -18.79
CA ALA A 161 -2.94 9.98 -19.38
C ALA A 161 -2.98 11.28 -20.18
N GLY A 162 -2.03 12.20 -19.96
CA GLY A 162 -1.87 13.45 -20.69
C GLY A 162 -0.96 13.32 -21.91
N ASN A 163 -0.96 14.37 -22.73
CA ASN A 163 0.00 14.49 -23.82
C ASN A 163 1.43 14.71 -23.27
N TYR A 164 2.46 14.57 -24.13
CA TYR A 164 3.87 14.67 -23.74
C TYR A 164 4.19 15.99 -23.00
N ARG A 165 3.58 17.12 -23.39
CA ARG A 165 3.81 18.43 -22.73
C ARG A 165 3.26 18.43 -21.31
N GLU A 166 2.08 17.88 -21.11
CA GLU A 166 1.43 17.79 -19.80
C GLU A 166 2.19 16.83 -18.87
N GLN A 167 2.63 15.69 -19.38
CA GLN A 167 3.49 14.76 -18.63
C GLN A 167 4.77 15.46 -18.16
N ARG A 168 5.46 16.17 -19.07
CA ARG A 168 6.69 16.89 -18.75
C ARG A 168 6.45 18.04 -17.76
N ALA A 169 5.33 18.76 -17.90
CA ALA A 169 4.96 19.83 -16.96
C ALA A 169 4.74 19.28 -15.55
N SER A 170 4.02 18.17 -15.41
CA SER A 170 3.76 17.51 -14.12
C SER A 170 5.05 16.94 -13.49
N MET A 171 5.93 16.35 -14.29
CA MET A 171 7.25 15.90 -13.82
C MET A 171 8.13 17.06 -13.34
N ASN A 172 8.10 18.19 -14.04
CA ASN A 172 8.82 19.40 -13.61
C ASN A 172 8.25 19.98 -12.32
N LEU A 173 6.94 19.92 -12.13
CA LEU A 173 6.27 20.32 -10.89
C LEU A 173 6.77 19.49 -9.71
N LEU A 174 6.84 18.15 -9.84
CA LEU A 174 7.37 17.28 -8.79
C LEU A 174 8.82 17.58 -8.45
N LYS A 175 9.66 17.83 -9.47
CA LYS A 175 11.06 18.26 -9.27
C LYS A 175 11.15 19.60 -8.53
N TYR A 176 10.31 20.54 -8.94
CA TYR A 176 10.26 21.86 -8.32
C TYR A 176 9.88 21.77 -6.84
N LEU A 177 8.81 21.08 -6.50
CA LEU A 177 8.39 20.91 -5.11
C LEU A 177 9.44 20.20 -4.25
N ALA A 178 10.08 19.18 -4.78
CA ALA A 178 11.14 18.47 -4.07
C ALA A 178 12.34 19.37 -3.75
N ASN A 179 12.70 20.31 -4.66
CA ASN A 179 13.81 21.24 -4.47
C ASN A 179 13.42 22.41 -3.56
N ASP A 180 12.26 23.04 -3.81
CA ASP A 180 11.77 24.19 -3.06
C ASP A 180 11.57 23.88 -1.58
N LEU A 181 10.98 22.73 -1.29
CA LEU A 181 10.66 22.29 0.06
C LEU A 181 11.77 21.44 0.70
N LYS A 182 12.83 21.12 -0.04
CA LYS A 182 13.92 20.22 0.40
C LYS A 182 13.40 18.94 1.04
N MET A 183 12.45 18.29 0.36
CA MET A 183 11.80 17.04 0.81
C MET A 183 12.04 15.90 -0.18
N SER A 184 12.04 14.68 0.32
CA SER A 184 12.04 13.47 -0.51
C SER A 184 10.69 13.29 -1.19
N VAL A 185 10.70 12.88 -2.47
CA VAL A 185 9.46 12.50 -3.17
C VAL A 185 9.50 11.00 -3.45
N VAL A 186 8.44 10.31 -3.07
CA VAL A 186 8.22 8.88 -3.35
C VAL A 186 7.06 8.79 -4.32
N LEU A 187 7.34 8.30 -5.52
CA LEU A 187 6.34 8.02 -6.53
C LEU A 187 5.93 6.56 -6.42
N VAL A 188 4.64 6.28 -6.57
CA VAL A 188 4.10 4.91 -6.51
C VAL A 188 3.20 4.69 -7.72
N GLY A 189 3.41 3.58 -8.45
CA GLY A 189 2.64 3.32 -9.67
C GLY A 189 2.85 1.94 -10.26
N THR A 190 2.38 1.77 -11.49
CA THR A 190 2.58 0.55 -12.28
C THR A 190 3.93 0.58 -13.02
N GLY A 191 4.26 -0.49 -13.74
CA GLY A 191 5.44 -0.53 -14.61
C GLY A 191 5.49 0.59 -15.65
N ASP A 192 4.33 1.08 -16.11
CA ASP A 192 4.25 2.21 -17.04
C ASP A 192 4.89 3.48 -16.50
N ALA A 193 4.82 3.70 -15.17
CA ALA A 193 5.49 4.83 -14.53
C ALA A 193 7.01 4.78 -14.71
N VAL A 194 7.62 3.59 -14.77
CA VAL A 194 9.05 3.41 -15.03
C VAL A 194 9.37 3.91 -16.44
N VAL A 195 8.57 3.51 -17.43
CA VAL A 195 8.74 3.91 -18.84
C VAL A 195 8.63 5.42 -18.98
N ALA A 196 7.63 6.03 -18.33
CA ALA A 196 7.46 7.48 -18.35
C ALA A 196 8.68 8.23 -17.78
N LEU A 197 9.17 7.78 -16.63
CA LEU A 197 10.31 8.42 -15.97
C LEU A 197 11.63 8.19 -16.73
N GLN A 198 11.78 7.05 -17.39
CA GLN A 198 12.97 6.75 -18.20
C GLN A 198 13.08 7.60 -19.48
N SER A 199 11.96 8.17 -19.95
CA SER A 199 11.97 9.09 -21.10
C SER A 199 12.72 10.42 -20.83
N ASP A 200 12.97 10.75 -19.55
CA ASP A 200 13.74 11.93 -19.12
C ASP A 200 14.93 11.48 -18.23
N ALA A 201 16.16 11.63 -18.71
CA ALA A 201 17.37 11.23 -18.00
C ALA A 201 17.51 11.87 -16.61
N GLN A 202 17.00 13.10 -16.42
CA GLN A 202 17.02 13.79 -15.12
C GLN A 202 16.04 13.13 -14.14
N MET A 203 14.89 12.69 -14.63
CA MET A 203 13.90 11.97 -13.81
C MET A 203 14.39 10.56 -13.48
N SER A 204 14.89 9.84 -14.45
CA SER A 204 15.45 8.49 -14.26
C SER A 204 16.55 8.47 -13.19
N SER A 205 17.50 9.42 -13.24
CA SER A 205 18.56 9.53 -12.24
C SER A 205 18.07 9.95 -10.84
N ARG A 206 16.91 10.61 -10.76
CA ARG A 206 16.36 11.12 -9.50
C ARG A 206 15.47 10.12 -8.80
N PHE A 207 14.75 9.31 -9.54
CA PHE A 207 13.78 8.36 -9.04
C PHE A 207 14.21 6.91 -9.32
N PRO A 208 15.23 6.39 -8.62
CA PRO A 208 15.62 5.00 -8.78
C PRO A 208 14.41 4.09 -8.50
N PRO A 209 14.11 3.13 -9.39
CA PRO A 209 12.98 2.24 -9.24
C PRO A 209 13.25 1.14 -8.21
N ILE A 210 12.21 0.79 -7.45
CA ILE A 210 12.12 -0.43 -6.66
C ILE A 210 10.87 -1.17 -7.11
N GLU A 211 11.02 -2.41 -7.51
CA GLU A 211 9.93 -3.26 -7.91
C GLU A 211 9.34 -4.03 -6.73
N LEU A 212 8.01 -4.06 -6.66
CA LEU A 212 7.26 -5.02 -5.86
C LEU A 212 6.73 -6.09 -6.82
N PRO A 213 7.44 -7.23 -6.96
CA PRO A 213 7.09 -8.25 -7.93
C PRO A 213 5.95 -9.15 -7.44
N ARG A 214 5.38 -9.93 -8.36
CA ARG A 214 4.44 -11.01 -8.03
C ARG A 214 5.07 -12.04 -7.11
N TRP A 215 4.25 -12.74 -6.37
CA TRP A 215 4.65 -13.92 -5.64
C TRP A 215 4.94 -15.07 -6.60
N GLY A 216 6.00 -15.80 -6.33
CA GLY A 216 6.30 -17.10 -6.91
C GLY A 216 6.40 -18.16 -5.82
N GLU A 217 6.52 -19.41 -6.19
CA GLU A 217 6.75 -20.49 -5.23
C GLU A 217 8.12 -20.28 -4.55
N SER A 218 8.09 -19.98 -3.26
CA SER A 218 9.25 -19.67 -2.43
C SER A 218 8.94 -19.89 -0.95
N ASP A 219 9.98 -20.01 -0.14
CA ASP A 219 9.81 -20.09 1.32
C ASP A 219 9.24 -18.79 1.90
N GLU A 220 9.52 -17.65 1.28
CA GLU A 220 8.92 -16.37 1.67
C GLU A 220 7.41 -16.39 1.45
N PHE A 221 6.96 -16.90 0.30
CA PHE A 221 5.54 -17.03 0.02
C PHE A 221 4.83 -18.02 0.96
N ARG A 222 5.47 -19.14 1.29
CA ARG A 222 4.95 -20.09 2.28
C ARG A 222 4.80 -19.44 3.65
N ARG A 223 5.78 -18.65 4.08
CA ARG A 223 5.70 -17.87 5.33
C ARG A 223 4.57 -16.84 5.29
N PHE A 224 4.39 -16.16 4.15
CA PHE A 224 3.30 -15.22 3.96
C PHE A 224 1.92 -15.92 4.08
N LEU A 225 1.71 -17.06 3.42
CA LEU A 225 0.48 -17.83 3.53
C LEU A 225 0.23 -18.34 4.96
N HIS A 226 1.27 -18.81 5.63
CA HIS A 226 1.16 -19.20 7.04
C HIS A 226 0.78 -18.02 7.94
N ALA A 227 1.38 -16.84 7.73
CA ALA A 227 1.02 -15.64 8.47
C ALA A 227 -0.41 -15.19 8.17
N PHE A 228 -0.87 -15.33 6.92
CA PHE A 228 -2.24 -15.03 6.51
C PHE A 228 -3.23 -15.97 7.20
N GLU A 229 -2.96 -17.27 7.20
CA GLU A 229 -3.77 -18.29 7.86
C GLU A 229 -4.04 -17.95 9.34
N ARG A 230 -3.03 -17.48 10.05
CA ARG A 230 -3.15 -17.08 11.46
C ARG A 230 -4.12 -15.90 11.70
N LEU A 231 -4.51 -15.20 10.65
CA LEU A 231 -5.45 -14.08 10.70
C LEU A 231 -6.87 -14.49 10.27
N LEU A 232 -7.07 -15.70 9.77
CA LEU A 232 -8.38 -16.22 9.41
C LEU A 232 -9.00 -16.91 10.62
N PRO A 233 -10.16 -16.46 11.14
CA PRO A 233 -10.78 -17.01 12.35
C PRO A 233 -11.47 -18.36 12.07
N LEU A 234 -10.70 -19.37 11.67
CA LEU A 234 -11.13 -20.76 11.47
C LEU A 234 -10.71 -21.60 12.67
N LYS A 235 -11.53 -22.59 13.04
CA LYS A 235 -11.29 -23.42 14.22
C LYS A 235 -10.16 -24.42 14.03
N LYS A 236 -9.90 -24.81 12.77
CA LYS A 236 -8.85 -25.77 12.39
C LYS A 236 -7.80 -25.10 11.53
N SER A 237 -6.56 -25.61 11.57
CA SER A 237 -5.50 -25.18 10.67
C SER A 237 -5.76 -25.66 9.26
N SER A 238 -5.60 -24.77 8.29
CA SER A 238 -5.78 -25.06 6.86
C SER A 238 -4.50 -25.55 6.19
N LEU A 239 -3.35 -25.36 6.86
CA LEU A 239 -2.03 -25.73 6.34
C LEU A 239 -1.73 -25.11 4.96
N LEU A 240 -2.08 -23.84 4.77
CA LEU A 240 -1.98 -23.12 3.48
C LEU A 240 -0.55 -23.11 2.90
N ALA A 241 0.47 -23.34 3.72
CA ALA A 241 1.85 -23.44 3.29
C ALA A 241 2.23 -24.78 2.64
N GLN A 242 1.33 -25.77 2.62
CA GLN A 242 1.56 -27.03 1.91
C GLN A 242 1.64 -26.80 0.40
N ARG A 243 2.49 -27.59 -0.26
CA ARG A 243 2.85 -27.42 -1.66
C ARG A 243 1.65 -27.34 -2.59
N ASP A 244 0.70 -28.26 -2.43
CA ASP A 244 -0.47 -28.36 -3.32
C ASP A 244 -1.36 -27.12 -3.21
N LEU A 245 -1.61 -26.61 -1.99
CA LEU A 245 -2.37 -25.38 -1.77
C LEU A 245 -1.61 -24.14 -2.24
N VAL A 246 -0.30 -24.09 -2.04
CA VAL A 246 0.59 -23.02 -2.58
C VAL A 246 0.44 -22.92 -4.09
N GLN A 247 0.50 -24.06 -4.81
CA GLN A 247 0.38 -24.09 -6.26
C GLN A 247 -1.02 -23.69 -6.73
N LEU A 248 -2.08 -24.15 -6.06
CA LEU A 248 -3.46 -23.71 -6.35
C LEU A 248 -3.64 -22.21 -6.17
N VAL A 249 -3.17 -21.66 -5.06
CA VAL A 249 -3.24 -20.22 -4.80
C VAL A 249 -2.50 -19.43 -5.89
N LEU A 250 -1.29 -19.82 -6.25
CA LEU A 250 -0.51 -19.16 -7.31
C LEU A 250 -1.18 -19.26 -8.67
N ALA A 251 -1.70 -20.43 -9.03
CA ALA A 251 -2.41 -20.65 -10.29
C ALA A 251 -3.68 -19.78 -10.39
N ALA A 252 -4.46 -19.69 -9.31
CA ALA A 252 -5.70 -18.93 -9.27
C ALA A 252 -5.51 -17.41 -9.25
N THR A 253 -4.37 -16.91 -8.72
CA THR A 253 -4.18 -15.48 -8.44
C THR A 253 -3.07 -14.83 -9.26
N GLY A 254 -2.31 -15.64 -10.02
CA GLY A 254 -1.12 -15.16 -10.72
C GLY A 254 -0.06 -14.56 -9.78
N GLY A 255 -0.12 -14.84 -8.48
CA GLY A 255 0.80 -14.31 -7.48
C GLY A 255 0.57 -12.85 -7.11
N ILE A 256 -0.62 -12.28 -7.37
CA ILE A 256 -0.98 -10.90 -7.01
C ILE A 256 -1.51 -10.88 -5.57
N THR A 257 -0.87 -10.10 -4.70
CA THR A 257 -1.16 -10.08 -3.25
C THR A 257 -2.63 -9.82 -2.92
N GLY A 258 -3.27 -8.86 -3.58
CA GLY A 258 -4.67 -8.55 -3.32
C GLY A 258 -5.62 -9.65 -3.82
N ALA A 259 -5.30 -10.31 -4.96
CA ALA A 259 -6.05 -11.47 -5.43
C ALA A 259 -5.89 -12.65 -4.47
N ILE A 260 -4.69 -12.87 -3.92
CA ILE A 260 -4.44 -13.90 -2.89
C ILE A 260 -5.30 -13.61 -1.65
N ALA A 261 -5.27 -12.37 -1.16
CA ALA A 261 -6.06 -11.98 0.01
C ALA A 261 -7.56 -12.19 -0.21
N GLN A 262 -8.07 -11.84 -1.37
CA GLN A 262 -9.47 -12.03 -1.75
C GLN A 262 -9.83 -13.50 -1.85
N LEU A 263 -9.04 -14.31 -2.54
CA LEU A 263 -9.23 -15.76 -2.67
C LEU A 263 -9.29 -16.43 -1.30
N LEU A 264 -8.31 -16.17 -0.42
CA LEU A 264 -8.24 -16.80 0.89
C LEU A 264 -9.36 -16.34 1.83
N THR A 265 -9.78 -15.08 1.75
CA THR A 265 -10.89 -14.55 2.56
C THR A 265 -12.22 -15.20 2.14
N HIS A 266 -12.50 -15.32 0.84
CA HIS A 266 -13.72 -15.98 0.36
C HIS A 266 -13.70 -17.50 0.62
N ALA A 267 -12.55 -18.17 0.46
CA ALA A 267 -12.41 -19.57 0.80
C ALA A 267 -12.64 -19.83 2.30
N ALA A 268 -12.17 -18.93 3.16
CA ALA A 268 -12.44 -19.01 4.60
C ALA A 268 -13.93 -18.76 4.92
N GLU A 269 -14.61 -17.87 4.21
CA GLU A 269 -16.05 -17.68 4.32
C GLU A 269 -16.80 -18.97 3.97
N LEU A 270 -16.46 -19.61 2.86
CA LEU A 270 -17.07 -20.90 2.49
C LEU A 270 -16.84 -21.95 3.58
N ALA A 271 -15.61 -22.06 4.11
CA ALA A 271 -15.27 -23.00 5.16
C ALA A 271 -16.01 -22.75 6.50
N ILE A 272 -16.41 -21.51 6.78
CA ILE A 272 -17.28 -21.20 7.92
C ILE A 272 -18.72 -21.62 7.61
N ARG A 273 -19.24 -21.30 6.42
CA ARG A 273 -20.64 -21.55 6.05
C ARG A 273 -20.96 -23.04 5.93
N ASP A 274 -20.03 -23.85 5.41
CA ASP A 274 -20.19 -25.31 5.31
C ASP A 274 -19.79 -26.06 6.60
N ARG A 275 -19.31 -25.33 7.62
CA ARG A 275 -18.85 -25.84 8.92
C ARG A 275 -17.63 -26.76 8.88
N SER A 276 -16.88 -26.79 7.79
CA SER A 276 -15.60 -27.50 7.71
C SER A 276 -14.57 -26.88 8.63
N GLU A 277 -14.65 -25.54 8.81
CA GLU A 277 -13.78 -24.72 9.65
C GLU A 277 -12.29 -24.83 9.27
N GLN A 278 -12.04 -25.13 7.99
CA GLN A 278 -10.72 -25.33 7.40
C GLN A 278 -10.80 -25.09 5.89
N ILE A 279 -9.89 -24.31 5.34
CA ILE A 279 -9.79 -24.16 3.89
C ILE A 279 -9.21 -25.45 3.30
N ALA A 280 -9.96 -26.07 2.38
CA ALA A 280 -9.52 -27.19 1.56
C ALA A 280 -9.32 -26.72 0.10
N ALA A 281 -8.66 -27.56 -0.73
CA ALA A 281 -8.47 -27.30 -2.16
C ALA A 281 -9.80 -26.98 -2.87
N ALA A 282 -10.87 -27.71 -2.56
CA ALA A 282 -12.21 -27.49 -3.14
C ALA A 282 -12.74 -26.06 -2.92
N HIS A 283 -12.50 -25.45 -1.75
CA HIS A 283 -12.91 -24.06 -1.49
C HIS A 283 -12.15 -23.07 -2.38
N LEU A 284 -10.84 -23.28 -2.56
CA LEU A 284 -10.01 -22.43 -3.43
C LEU A 284 -10.44 -22.54 -4.90
N GLU A 285 -10.69 -23.77 -5.36
CA GLU A 285 -11.16 -24.04 -6.72
C GLU A 285 -12.54 -23.42 -6.97
N GLN A 286 -13.47 -23.56 -6.02
CA GLN A 286 -14.80 -22.97 -6.12
C GLN A 286 -14.75 -21.44 -6.22
N VAL A 287 -13.94 -20.79 -5.38
CA VAL A 287 -13.78 -19.32 -5.44
C VAL A 287 -13.11 -18.91 -6.74
N ALA A 288 -12.08 -19.64 -7.19
CA ALA A 288 -11.38 -19.34 -8.45
C ALA A 288 -12.32 -19.39 -9.67
N GLN A 289 -13.26 -20.38 -9.71
CA GLN A 289 -14.25 -20.48 -10.77
C GLN A 289 -15.28 -19.34 -10.77
N LEU A 290 -15.59 -18.76 -9.60
CA LEU A 290 -16.53 -17.64 -9.48
C LEU A 290 -15.90 -16.28 -9.86
N THR A 291 -14.57 -16.21 -9.90
CA THR A 291 -13.81 -14.98 -10.16
C THR A 291 -13.13 -14.95 -11.54
N ALA A 292 -13.16 -16.05 -12.28
CA ALA A 292 -12.70 -16.18 -13.67
C ALA A 292 -13.76 -15.70 -14.66
#